data_833a6c507d39c7fd0e3d31ca43d82a4b
#
_entry.id   833a6c507d39c7fd0e3d31ca43d82a4b
#
_cell.length_a   1.000
_cell.length_b   1.000
_cell.length_c   1.000
_cell.angle_alpha   90.00
_cell.angle_beta   90.00
_cell.angle_gamma   90.00
#
_symmetry.space_group_name_H-M   'P 1'
#
loop_
_entity.id
_entity.type
_entity.pdbx_description
1 polymer ?
#
loop_
_entity_poly.entity_id
_entity_poly.type
_entity_poly.pdbx_seq_one_letter_code
_entity_poly.pdbx_strand_id
1 'polypeptide(L)'
;VSTATLVGHSQGVLVALEAARRHPQRVAALGLIAGAMAIPVNDALIEMSQSAPAKAFRMMTSWGHGLGAHKFDNTQPGHAFLGYGRRVMAQNDDAALHADLVACNRYDDGAGAAASVTQPTLCLIAAKDKMTPAKFGQKMAASIQGAELRMFDRAGHFLPAEYPIEVNDALAAFLAR
;
A
#
# COMPACT_ATOMS: atom_id res chain seq x y z
N VAL A 1 -3.64 -12.15 -21.11
CA VAL A 1 -2.22 -11.77 -21.11
C VAL A 1 -1.39 -12.94 -20.59
N SER A 2 -0.19 -13.13 -21.13
CA SER A 2 0.73 -14.19 -20.69
C SER A 2 1.44 -13.81 -19.40
N THR A 3 1.90 -12.56 -19.30
CA THR A 3 2.57 -12.00 -18.13
C THR A 3 2.01 -10.61 -17.82
N ALA A 4 2.16 -10.15 -16.59
CA ALA A 4 1.76 -8.81 -16.15
C ALA A 4 2.77 -8.25 -15.14
N THR A 5 2.94 -6.93 -15.14
CA THR A 5 3.51 -6.23 -14.00
C THR A 5 2.42 -6.00 -12.97
N LEU A 6 2.69 -6.31 -11.71
CA LEU A 6 1.77 -6.09 -10.61
C LEU A 6 2.19 -4.84 -9.82
N VAL A 7 1.25 -3.91 -9.66
CA VAL A 7 1.45 -2.74 -8.79
C VAL A 7 0.48 -2.86 -7.62
N GLY A 8 1.03 -3.09 -6.42
CA GLY A 8 0.28 -3.26 -5.19
C GLY A 8 0.49 -2.08 -4.24
N HIS A 9 -0.60 -1.59 -3.65
CA HIS A 9 -0.58 -0.60 -2.58
C HIS A 9 -1.12 -1.23 -1.30
N SER A 10 -0.44 -1.02 -0.17
CA SER A 10 -0.89 -1.51 1.15
C SER A 10 -1.08 -3.04 1.14
N GLN A 11 -2.29 -3.55 1.40
CA GLN A 11 -2.65 -4.97 1.27
C GLN A 11 -2.31 -5.53 -0.11
N GLY A 12 -2.46 -4.74 -1.18
CA GLY A 12 -2.08 -5.13 -2.53
C GLY A 12 -0.61 -5.54 -2.65
N VAL A 13 0.27 -5.09 -1.75
CA VAL A 13 1.66 -5.54 -1.66
C VAL A 13 1.72 -7.01 -1.26
N LEU A 14 0.95 -7.43 -0.26
CA LEU A 14 0.89 -8.84 0.17
C LEU A 14 0.37 -9.73 -0.96
N VAL A 15 -0.67 -9.26 -1.66
CA VAL A 15 -1.23 -9.96 -2.83
C VAL A 15 -0.19 -10.09 -3.95
N ALA A 16 0.54 -9.01 -4.25
CA ALA A 16 1.56 -9.00 -5.31
C ALA A 16 2.74 -9.93 -4.99
N LEU A 17 3.21 -9.93 -3.75
CA LEU A 17 4.26 -10.85 -3.28
C LEU A 17 3.82 -12.31 -3.38
N GLU A 18 2.61 -12.61 -2.93
CA GLU A 18 2.07 -13.98 -2.97
C GLU A 18 1.81 -14.44 -4.41
N ALA A 19 1.33 -13.55 -5.28
CA ALA A 19 1.16 -13.85 -6.71
C ALA A 19 2.51 -14.14 -7.39
N ALA A 20 3.55 -13.37 -7.11
CA ALA A 20 4.89 -13.59 -7.64
C ALA A 20 5.47 -14.92 -7.16
N ARG A 21 5.26 -15.27 -5.88
CA ARG A 21 5.70 -16.55 -5.30
C ARG A 21 5.01 -17.74 -5.94
N ARG A 22 3.67 -17.68 -6.08
CA ARG A 22 2.88 -18.82 -6.61
C ARG A 22 2.93 -18.95 -8.12
N HIS A 23 3.11 -17.83 -8.81
CA HIS A 23 3.04 -17.77 -10.27
C HIS A 23 4.20 -16.96 -10.87
N PRO A 24 5.48 -17.31 -10.57
CA PRO A 24 6.63 -16.48 -10.96
C PRO A 24 6.73 -16.26 -12.48
N GLN A 25 6.27 -17.20 -13.30
CA GLN A 25 6.29 -17.05 -14.76
C GLN A 25 5.20 -16.09 -15.30
N ARG A 26 4.22 -15.72 -14.46
CA ARG A 26 3.12 -14.84 -14.83
C ARG A 26 3.36 -13.38 -14.40
N VAL A 27 4.38 -13.14 -13.57
CA VAL A 27 4.71 -11.81 -13.04
C VAL A 27 6.00 -11.32 -13.68
N ALA A 28 5.91 -10.24 -14.47
CA ALA A 28 7.05 -9.66 -15.16
C ALA A 28 7.88 -8.73 -14.25
N ALA A 29 7.21 -7.95 -13.41
CA ALA A 29 7.83 -7.01 -12.47
C ALA A 29 6.85 -6.66 -11.33
N LEU A 30 7.37 -6.05 -10.25
CA LEU A 30 6.59 -5.62 -9.08
C LEU A 30 6.80 -4.14 -8.79
N GLY A 31 5.70 -3.40 -8.61
CA GLY A 31 5.67 -2.08 -7.96
C GLY A 31 4.99 -2.20 -6.59
N LEU A 32 5.73 -2.03 -5.51
CA LEU A 32 5.26 -2.22 -4.15
C LEU A 32 5.18 -0.88 -3.42
N ILE A 33 3.97 -0.40 -3.12
CA ILE A 33 3.72 0.96 -2.65
C ILE A 33 3.14 0.94 -1.23
N ALA A 34 3.78 1.67 -0.32
CA ALA A 34 3.33 1.87 1.06
C ALA A 34 2.86 0.55 1.71
N GLY A 35 3.72 -0.46 1.71
CA GLY A 35 3.43 -1.80 2.20
C GLY A 35 4.55 -2.39 3.04
N ALA A 36 4.33 -3.60 3.49
CA ALA A 36 5.26 -4.38 4.31
C ALA A 36 5.04 -5.87 4.07
N MET A 37 5.90 -6.74 4.63
CA MET A 37 5.74 -8.19 4.56
C MET A 37 4.64 -8.74 5.50
N ALA A 38 4.19 -7.93 6.46
CA ALA A 38 3.06 -8.22 7.33
C ALA A 38 2.34 -6.90 7.65
N ILE A 39 1.02 -6.94 7.73
CA ILE A 39 0.18 -5.78 8.06
C ILE A 39 -0.75 -6.18 9.22
N PRO A 40 -0.25 -6.22 10.45
CA PRO A 40 -1.08 -6.53 11.61
C PRO A 40 -2.14 -5.44 11.81
N VAL A 41 -3.36 -5.86 12.04
CA VAL A 41 -4.51 -4.98 12.28
C VAL A 41 -5.02 -5.21 13.70
N ASN A 42 -5.24 -4.13 14.45
CA ASN A 42 -5.79 -4.26 15.80
C ASN A 42 -7.27 -4.70 15.78
N ASP A 43 -7.66 -5.46 16.79
CA ASP A 43 -9.00 -6.04 16.89
C ASP A 43 -10.10 -4.98 16.92
N ALA A 44 -9.86 -3.82 17.53
CA ALA A 44 -10.82 -2.73 17.58
C ALA A 44 -11.14 -2.16 16.18
N LEU A 45 -10.17 -2.11 15.28
CA LEU A 45 -10.41 -1.69 13.90
C LEU A 45 -11.17 -2.78 13.12
N ILE A 46 -10.82 -4.04 13.32
CA ILE A 46 -11.52 -5.19 12.71
C ILE A 46 -12.99 -5.19 13.16
N GLU A 47 -13.27 -5.07 14.44
CA GLU A 47 -14.63 -4.98 14.97
C GLU A 47 -15.38 -3.75 14.43
N MET A 48 -14.74 -2.59 14.42
CA MET A 48 -15.32 -1.35 13.90
C MET A 48 -15.65 -1.44 12.42
N SER A 49 -14.83 -2.13 11.62
CA SER A 49 -15.09 -2.31 10.19
C SER A 49 -16.38 -3.07 9.90
N GLN A 50 -16.79 -3.94 10.81
CA GLN A 50 -18.05 -4.69 10.73
C GLN A 50 -19.23 -3.91 11.33
N SER A 51 -19.05 -3.37 12.55
CA SER A 51 -20.15 -2.77 13.32
C SER A 51 -20.46 -1.33 12.94
N ALA A 52 -19.48 -0.58 12.40
CA ALA A 52 -19.58 0.84 12.05
C ALA A 52 -18.63 1.23 10.89
N PRO A 53 -18.80 0.67 9.67
CA PRO A 53 -17.85 0.83 8.56
C PRO A 53 -17.57 2.30 8.22
N ALA A 54 -18.54 3.16 8.21
CA ALA A 54 -18.36 4.60 7.97
C ALA A 54 -17.43 5.28 9.01
N LYS A 55 -17.41 4.79 10.25
CA LYS A 55 -16.49 5.26 11.29
C LYS A 55 -15.08 4.74 11.03
N ALA A 56 -14.93 3.48 10.63
CA ALA A 56 -13.67 2.90 10.22
C ALA A 56 -13.06 3.65 9.03
N PHE A 57 -13.83 3.95 7.98
CA PHE A 57 -13.39 4.76 6.84
C PHE A 57 -12.86 6.13 7.26
N ARG A 58 -13.60 6.86 8.14
CA ARG A 58 -13.14 8.16 8.63
C ARG A 58 -11.84 8.06 9.40
N MET A 59 -11.69 7.05 10.24
CA MET A 59 -10.50 6.84 11.06
C MET A 59 -9.31 6.47 10.17
N MET A 60 -9.46 5.52 9.26
CA MET A 60 -8.41 5.08 8.36
C MET A 60 -7.94 6.19 7.43
N THR A 61 -8.86 6.95 6.82
CA THR A 61 -8.49 8.07 5.96
C THR A 61 -7.77 9.18 6.75
N SER A 62 -8.24 9.53 7.93
CA SER A 62 -7.57 10.53 8.76
C SER A 62 -6.18 10.08 9.22
N TRP A 63 -6.06 8.83 9.60
CA TRP A 63 -4.81 8.28 10.13
C TRP A 63 -3.79 7.97 9.05
N GLY A 64 -4.24 7.49 7.90
CA GLY A 64 -3.39 7.05 6.82
C GLY A 64 -2.74 8.18 6.01
N HIS A 65 -3.39 9.35 5.89
CA HIS A 65 -2.80 10.47 5.18
C HIS A 65 -1.66 11.14 5.95
N GLY A 66 -0.67 11.62 5.22
CA GLY A 66 0.42 12.45 5.74
C GLY A 66 -0.04 13.85 6.17
N LEU A 67 0.91 14.63 6.68
CA LEU A 67 0.61 15.95 7.24
C LEU A 67 0.00 16.93 6.24
N GLY A 68 0.39 16.87 4.96
CA GLY A 68 -0.11 17.74 3.90
C GLY A 68 -1.62 17.60 3.67
N ALA A 69 -2.20 16.44 3.92
CA ALA A 69 -3.65 16.22 3.78
C ALA A 69 -4.49 16.89 4.88
N HIS A 70 -3.87 17.21 6.02
CA HIS A 70 -4.51 17.80 7.19
C HIS A 70 -4.24 19.30 7.35
N LYS A 71 -3.32 19.87 6.55
CA LYS A 71 -2.85 21.24 6.66
C LYS A 71 -2.90 21.96 5.30
N PHE A 72 -2.47 23.23 5.30
CA PHE A 72 -2.48 24.08 4.12
C PHE A 72 -1.41 23.77 3.08
N ASP A 73 -0.44 22.91 3.37
CA ASP A 73 0.61 22.49 2.45
C ASP A 73 0.21 21.23 1.62
N ASN A 74 -1.02 21.23 1.16
CA ASN A 74 -1.56 20.18 0.30
C ASN A 74 -0.76 20.09 -1.02
N THR A 75 -0.30 18.89 -1.36
CA THR A 75 0.48 18.62 -2.59
C THR A 75 -0.36 18.72 -3.86
N GLN A 76 -1.69 18.67 -3.74
CA GLN A 76 -2.66 18.80 -4.82
C GLN A 76 -3.68 19.91 -4.48
N PRO A 77 -3.41 21.17 -4.80
CA PRO A 77 -4.30 22.28 -4.50
C PRO A 77 -5.72 22.05 -5.03
N GLY A 78 -6.71 22.31 -4.19
CA GLY A 78 -8.13 22.09 -4.52
C GLY A 78 -8.62 20.64 -4.31
N HIS A 79 -7.75 19.68 -4.00
CA HIS A 79 -8.13 18.31 -3.73
C HIS A 79 -8.38 18.06 -2.23
N ALA A 80 -9.58 17.55 -1.91
CA ALA A 80 -9.94 17.22 -0.53
C ALA A 80 -9.60 15.76 -0.23
N PHE A 81 -8.33 15.45 0.05
CA PHE A 81 -7.83 14.07 0.27
C PHE A 81 -8.69 13.25 1.23
N LEU A 82 -9.00 13.77 2.41
CA LEU A 82 -9.78 13.03 3.41
C LEU A 82 -11.22 12.78 2.95
N GLY A 83 -11.83 13.75 2.28
CA GLY A 83 -13.18 13.61 1.71
C GLY A 83 -13.21 12.64 0.55
N TYR A 84 -12.23 12.72 -0.33
CA TYR A 84 -12.08 11.81 -1.46
C TYR A 84 -11.85 10.37 -1.01
N GLY A 85 -10.88 10.13 -0.12
CA GLY A 85 -10.56 8.81 0.41
C GLY A 85 -11.78 8.13 1.05
N ARG A 86 -12.56 8.88 1.85
CA ARG A 86 -13.81 8.36 2.43
C ARG A 86 -14.85 7.97 1.39
N ARG A 87 -15.01 8.78 0.34
CA ARG A 87 -15.95 8.46 -0.75
C ARG A 87 -15.53 7.22 -1.53
N VAL A 88 -14.23 7.07 -1.81
CA VAL A 88 -13.71 5.88 -2.50
C VAL A 88 -13.95 4.63 -1.66
N MET A 89 -13.61 4.66 -0.37
CA MET A 89 -13.83 3.51 0.52
C MET A 89 -15.31 3.15 0.64
N ALA A 90 -16.20 4.16 0.70
CA ALA A 90 -17.65 3.94 0.81
C ALA A 90 -18.33 3.46 -0.48
N GLN A 91 -17.62 3.34 -1.59
CA GLN A 91 -18.15 2.74 -2.83
C GLN A 91 -18.03 1.21 -2.86
N ASN A 92 -17.26 0.64 -1.93
CA ASN A 92 -17.15 -0.81 -1.81
C ASN A 92 -18.35 -1.40 -1.06
N ASP A 93 -18.52 -2.71 -1.18
CA ASP A 93 -19.42 -3.46 -0.31
C ASP A 93 -19.04 -3.28 1.16
N ASP A 94 -20.03 -3.11 2.05
CA ASP A 94 -19.79 -2.88 3.48
C ASP A 94 -18.99 -4.02 4.15
N ALA A 95 -19.11 -5.25 3.64
CA ALA A 95 -18.36 -6.40 4.14
C ALA A 95 -16.90 -6.46 3.63
N ALA A 96 -16.57 -5.76 2.53
CA ALA A 96 -15.25 -5.84 1.90
C ALA A 96 -14.13 -5.37 2.83
N LEU A 97 -14.31 -4.23 3.50
CA LEU A 97 -13.31 -3.72 4.43
C LEU A 97 -13.01 -4.71 5.56
N HIS A 98 -14.05 -5.29 6.14
CA HIS A 98 -13.88 -6.28 7.22
C HIS A 98 -13.10 -7.51 6.74
N ALA A 99 -13.50 -8.08 5.61
CA ALA A 99 -12.83 -9.23 5.02
C ALA A 99 -11.35 -8.95 4.74
N ASP A 100 -11.04 -7.78 4.18
CA ASP A 100 -9.67 -7.37 3.85
C ASP A 100 -8.81 -7.16 5.10
N LEU A 101 -9.33 -6.50 6.14
CA LEU A 101 -8.59 -6.30 7.39
C LEU A 101 -8.31 -7.63 8.11
N VAL A 102 -9.27 -8.55 8.10
CA VAL A 102 -9.08 -9.92 8.62
C VAL A 102 -8.03 -10.67 7.82
N ALA A 103 -8.07 -10.58 6.49
CA ALA A 103 -7.08 -11.22 5.60
C ALA A 103 -5.67 -10.67 5.86
N CYS A 104 -5.51 -9.34 5.97
CA CYS A 104 -4.24 -8.72 6.34
C CYS A 104 -3.70 -9.23 7.67
N ASN A 105 -4.56 -9.29 8.70
CA ASN A 105 -4.16 -9.68 10.05
C ASN A 105 -3.77 -11.17 10.16
N ARG A 106 -4.33 -12.01 9.29
CA ARG A 106 -4.06 -13.45 9.27
C ARG A 106 -2.88 -13.86 8.39
N TYR A 107 -2.44 -12.98 7.48
CA TYR A 107 -1.36 -13.31 6.56
C TYR A 107 -0.01 -13.27 7.26
N ASP A 108 0.70 -14.38 7.33
CA ASP A 108 1.92 -14.57 8.11
C ASP A 108 3.17 -14.99 7.28
N ASP A 109 3.01 -15.31 5.99
CA ASP A 109 4.09 -15.83 5.14
C ASP A 109 4.74 -14.76 4.23
N GLY A 110 4.56 -13.47 4.53
CA GLY A 110 5.08 -12.40 3.69
C GLY A 110 6.60 -12.30 3.65
N ALA A 111 7.30 -12.75 4.68
CA ALA A 111 8.76 -12.80 4.67
C ALA A 111 9.29 -13.87 3.69
N GLY A 112 8.69 -15.06 3.69
CA GLY A 112 9.00 -16.11 2.73
C GLY A 112 8.64 -15.71 1.30
N ALA A 113 7.48 -15.05 1.11
CA ALA A 113 7.08 -14.53 -0.18
C ALA A 113 8.07 -13.48 -0.71
N ALA A 114 8.46 -12.49 0.09
CA ALA A 114 9.42 -11.46 -0.32
C ALA A 114 10.79 -12.05 -0.67
N ALA A 115 11.30 -12.99 0.13
CA ALA A 115 12.58 -13.64 -0.13
C ALA A 115 12.60 -14.51 -1.41
N SER A 116 11.42 -14.96 -1.88
CA SER A 116 11.29 -15.75 -3.11
C SER A 116 11.17 -14.92 -4.38
N VAL A 117 11.02 -13.59 -4.28
CA VAL A 117 10.88 -12.70 -5.44
C VAL A 117 12.19 -12.62 -6.21
N THR A 118 12.13 -12.91 -7.50
CA THR A 118 13.26 -12.80 -8.43
C THR A 118 13.02 -11.77 -9.54
N GLN A 119 11.81 -11.24 -9.62
CA GLN A 119 11.41 -10.27 -10.62
C GLN A 119 11.95 -8.87 -10.28
N PRO A 120 12.24 -8.03 -11.30
CA PRO A 120 12.51 -6.61 -11.06
C PRO A 120 11.46 -6.01 -10.15
N THR A 121 11.91 -5.31 -9.09
CA THR A 121 11.00 -4.79 -8.07
C THR A 121 11.35 -3.35 -7.71
N LEU A 122 10.33 -2.48 -7.69
CA LEU A 122 10.41 -1.11 -7.19
C LEU A 122 9.56 -0.98 -5.93
N CYS A 123 10.18 -0.51 -4.84
CA CYS A 123 9.51 -0.22 -3.57
C CYS A 123 9.40 1.29 -3.37
N LEU A 124 8.18 1.81 -3.27
CA LEU A 124 7.87 3.21 -2.99
C LEU A 124 7.35 3.32 -1.55
N ILE A 125 8.12 3.92 -0.65
CA ILE A 125 7.84 3.91 0.79
C ILE A 125 7.64 5.32 1.32
N ALA A 126 6.56 5.51 2.06
CA ALA A 126 6.18 6.78 2.68
C ALA A 126 6.74 6.89 4.10
N ALA A 127 7.54 7.95 4.36
CA ALA A 127 8.24 8.10 5.64
C ALA A 127 7.31 8.45 6.82
N LYS A 128 6.11 8.99 6.53
CA LYS A 128 5.09 9.34 7.56
C LYS A 128 3.91 8.37 7.58
N ASP A 129 4.07 7.20 6.96
CA ASP A 129 3.06 6.15 6.99
C ASP A 129 2.90 5.61 8.43
N LYS A 130 1.67 5.67 8.93
CA LYS A 130 1.29 5.16 10.25
C LYS A 130 0.61 3.79 10.19
N MET A 131 0.15 3.37 9.00
CA MET A 131 -0.52 2.08 8.80
C MET A 131 0.50 0.98 8.49
N THR A 132 1.46 1.26 7.59
CA THR A 132 2.60 0.40 7.29
C THR A 132 3.91 1.20 7.50
N PRO A 133 4.37 1.34 8.76
CA PRO A 133 5.51 2.21 9.09
C PRO A 133 6.75 1.93 8.23
N ALA A 134 7.41 3.00 7.78
CA ALA A 134 8.50 2.99 6.79
C ALA A 134 9.58 1.93 7.06
N LYS A 135 9.93 1.69 8.34
CA LYS A 135 10.92 0.67 8.73
C LYS A 135 10.59 -0.74 8.25
N PHE A 136 9.29 -1.08 8.17
CA PHE A 136 8.85 -2.40 7.69
C PHE A 136 8.88 -2.49 6.17
N GLY A 137 8.54 -1.40 5.47
CA GLY A 137 8.69 -1.30 4.01
C GLY A 137 10.16 -1.35 3.58
N GLN A 138 11.05 -0.66 4.30
CA GLN A 138 12.49 -0.74 4.08
C GLN A 138 13.05 -2.16 4.32
N LYS A 139 12.57 -2.83 5.39
CA LYS A 139 12.92 -4.24 5.64
C LYS A 139 12.44 -5.14 4.51
N MET A 140 11.24 -4.93 4.00
CA MET A 140 10.72 -5.66 2.82
C MET A 140 11.62 -5.46 1.60
N ALA A 141 11.94 -4.22 1.25
CA ALA A 141 12.82 -3.91 0.13
C ALA A 141 14.19 -4.59 0.26
N ALA A 142 14.77 -4.57 1.46
CA ALA A 142 16.05 -5.24 1.74
C ALA A 142 15.97 -6.79 1.67
N SER A 143 14.77 -7.38 1.79
CA SER A 143 14.56 -8.82 1.68
C SER A 143 14.38 -9.30 0.24
N ILE A 144 14.15 -8.40 -0.72
CA ILE A 144 13.97 -8.71 -2.14
C ILE A 144 15.28 -8.41 -2.88
N GLN A 145 15.86 -9.43 -3.50
CA GLN A 145 17.12 -9.27 -4.20
C GLN A 145 17.01 -8.27 -5.36
N GLY A 146 17.85 -7.24 -5.34
CA GLY A 146 17.90 -6.23 -6.41
C GLY A 146 16.73 -5.25 -6.42
N ALA A 147 15.91 -5.22 -5.38
CA ALA A 147 14.82 -4.25 -5.29
C ALA A 147 15.35 -2.81 -5.23
N GLU A 148 14.73 -1.95 -6.01
CA GLU A 148 14.94 -0.50 -5.94
C GLU A 148 14.06 0.09 -4.84
N LEU A 149 14.63 0.94 -4.00
CA LEU A 149 13.90 1.65 -2.94
C LEU A 149 13.87 3.15 -3.21
N ARG A 150 12.67 3.74 -3.22
CA ARG A 150 12.47 5.19 -3.22
C ARG A 150 11.64 5.61 -2.01
N MET A 151 12.17 6.57 -1.25
CA MET A 151 11.52 7.13 -0.07
C MET A 151 10.81 8.44 -0.39
N PHE A 152 9.66 8.68 0.27
CA PHE A 152 8.87 9.91 0.21
C PHE A 152 8.76 10.50 1.61
N ASP A 153 9.58 11.49 1.92
CA ASP A 153 9.83 11.96 3.30
C ASP A 153 8.61 12.54 4.02
N ARG A 154 7.65 13.11 3.29
CA ARG A 154 6.47 13.77 3.85
C ARG A 154 5.17 13.01 3.64
N ALA A 155 5.17 11.97 2.82
CA ALA A 155 4.00 11.19 2.45
C ALA A 155 3.51 10.29 3.58
N GLY A 156 2.19 10.12 3.65
CA GLY A 156 1.51 9.10 4.44
C GLY A 156 1.21 7.85 3.65
N HIS A 157 0.31 7.03 4.18
CA HIS A 157 -0.06 5.73 3.62
C HIS A 157 -0.72 5.83 2.23
N PHE A 158 -1.49 6.89 1.98
CA PHE A 158 -2.14 7.10 0.68
C PHE A 158 -1.20 7.74 -0.34
N LEU A 159 0.06 7.29 -0.35
CA LEU A 159 1.14 7.80 -1.19
C LEU A 159 0.75 8.06 -2.65
N PRO A 160 0.03 7.15 -3.37
CA PRO A 160 -0.37 7.42 -4.75
C PRO A 160 -1.34 8.59 -4.92
N ALA A 161 -2.13 8.90 -3.89
CA ALA A 161 -3.04 10.04 -3.90
C ALA A 161 -2.37 11.33 -3.42
N GLU A 162 -1.44 11.22 -2.47
CA GLU A 162 -0.73 12.36 -1.89
C GLU A 162 0.36 12.91 -2.81
N TYR A 163 1.03 12.05 -3.60
CA TYR A 163 2.15 12.37 -4.49
C TYR A 163 1.99 11.71 -5.86
N PRO A 164 0.86 11.95 -6.58
CA PRO A 164 0.53 11.21 -7.79
C PRO A 164 1.56 11.41 -8.92
N ILE A 165 2.11 12.61 -9.07
CA ILE A 165 3.08 12.92 -10.14
C ILE A 165 4.36 12.11 -9.89
N GLU A 166 4.95 12.24 -8.72
CA GLU A 166 6.21 11.58 -8.36
C GLU A 166 6.09 10.06 -8.32
N VAL A 167 4.94 9.52 -7.93
CA VAL A 167 4.66 8.08 -7.96
C VAL A 167 4.54 7.60 -9.40
N ASN A 168 3.80 8.31 -10.24
CA ASN A 168 3.64 7.97 -11.65
C ASN A 168 4.97 8.05 -12.41
N ASP A 169 5.78 9.08 -12.16
CA ASP A 169 7.11 9.22 -12.77
C ASP A 169 8.05 8.08 -12.36
N ALA A 170 8.02 7.68 -11.08
CA ALA A 170 8.81 6.56 -10.60
C ALA A 170 8.39 5.24 -11.25
N LEU A 171 7.09 4.98 -11.35
CA LEU A 171 6.55 3.80 -12.01
C LEU A 171 6.86 3.80 -13.51
N ALA A 172 6.65 4.92 -14.20
CA ALA A 172 6.93 5.05 -15.62
C ALA A 172 8.42 4.79 -15.94
N ALA A 173 9.32 5.39 -15.16
CA ALA A 173 10.76 5.17 -15.32
C ALA A 173 11.18 3.71 -15.05
N PHE A 174 10.52 3.05 -14.11
CA PHE A 174 10.77 1.64 -13.80
C PHE A 174 10.25 0.72 -14.91
N LEU A 175 9.05 0.98 -15.44
CA LEU A 175 8.39 0.17 -16.47
C LEU A 175 8.97 0.34 -17.87
N ALA A 176 9.75 1.40 -18.12
CA ALA A 176 10.41 1.67 -19.41
C ALA A 176 11.71 0.87 -19.62
N ARG A 177 12.15 0.07 -18.68
CA ARG A 177 13.38 -0.74 -18.72
C ARG A 177 13.10 -2.12 -19.23
#